data_0defd8761312e55e85f1c3d19a433765
#
_entry.id   0defd8761312e55e85f1c3d19a433765
#
_cell.length_a   1.000
_cell.length_b   1.000
_cell.length_c   1.000
_cell.angle_alpha   90.00
_cell.angle_beta   90.00
_cell.angle_gamma   90.00
#
_symmetry.space_group_name_H-M   'P 1'
#
loop_
_entity.id
_entity.type
_entity.pdbx_description
1 polymer ?
#
loop_
_entity_poly.entity_id
_entity_poly.type
_entity_poly.pdbx_seq_one_letter_code
_entity_poly.pdbx_strand_id
1 'polypeptide(L)'
;MSSSIRNIAIIAHVDHGKTTLVDAMLQQSGTFRSNEHIIERVMDSNDLERERGITILAKNTAILYHDVKINIVDTPGHSDFGGEVERALKMVDGVMLLVDASEGPLPQTRYVLSKALEAHLAPILVINKIDRSDARPQEVLNEVYDLFIDLDAKEEQLDFPVLYTNAKAGTASRDIKGGGINLQPLFETIIKTIPVPKGDTAGPLQILVANLDYSDYLGRLAIARVFNGTMRTGEDVAIAKLDGTLHKTKITKLFSFSGLKRTDITETTLGDIIAVAGVEGITIGETITDAENPAPLPHITIDEPTIAMLFTVNTSPFAGREGTYVTSRNLRERLQKELLTNVSLRLEETDTTDSFVVMGRGELQLSILIEMMRREGYELMVGKPEIVTKRVDGKLMEPVEKLTVDVPEGFVGVVMEQLGARKGEVLNMHNHGYGRVRIEFRVPSRGLIGLRSQLLTDTRGTIVMNSLFDGYMEWQGEIPHRLTGALVSDRAGVTTPYSLYNLQERGELFVGPTIDVYEGMIVGENAKDNDLDVNVVREKKLTNMRSSTSDIAVRLVPFRNLNLEQAIEFIADDEFVEVTPKSLRLRKKVLQANKRKRSSMAMAEEER
;
A
#
# COMPACT_ATOMS: atom_id res chain seq x y z
N MET A 1 25.79 -24.49 20.83
CA MET A 1 24.98 -25.31 19.87
C MET A 1 24.38 -24.31 18.88
N SER A 2 24.66 -24.46 17.58
CA SER A 2 24.04 -23.61 16.56
C SER A 2 22.54 -23.94 16.56
N SER A 3 21.70 -22.97 16.96
CA SER A 3 20.25 -23.14 16.85
C SER A 3 19.87 -23.30 15.38
N SER A 4 19.10 -24.33 15.06
CA SER A 4 18.56 -24.50 13.71
C SER A 4 17.62 -23.33 13.39
N ILE A 5 17.76 -22.72 12.22
CA ILE A 5 16.94 -21.58 11.79
C ILE A 5 15.91 -22.03 10.75
N ARG A 6 14.73 -21.42 10.76
CA ARG A 6 13.72 -21.47 9.71
C ARG A 6 13.26 -20.07 9.37
N ASN A 7 13.24 -19.72 8.10
CA ASN A 7 12.80 -18.42 7.63
C ASN A 7 11.51 -18.60 6.83
N ILE A 8 10.42 -17.99 7.29
CA ILE A 8 9.11 -18.07 6.63
C ILE A 8 8.54 -16.68 6.36
N ALA A 9 7.85 -16.52 5.24
CA ALA A 9 6.97 -15.37 4.99
C ALA A 9 5.51 -15.79 5.18
N ILE A 10 4.69 -14.87 5.70
CA ILE A 10 3.24 -15.10 5.82
C ILE A 10 2.53 -14.35 4.72
N ILE A 11 1.84 -15.07 3.86
CA ILE A 11 1.02 -14.58 2.77
C ILE A 11 -0.44 -14.71 3.19
N ALA A 12 -1.18 -13.60 3.24
CA ALA A 12 -2.59 -13.60 3.57
C ALA A 12 -3.31 -12.42 2.91
N HIS A 13 -4.58 -12.61 2.62
CA HIS A 13 -5.44 -11.46 2.31
C HIS A 13 -5.76 -10.67 3.59
N VAL A 14 -6.20 -9.43 3.40
CA VAL A 14 -6.75 -8.59 4.48
C VAL A 14 -7.86 -9.37 5.20
N ASP A 15 -7.90 -9.27 6.51
CA ASP A 15 -8.88 -9.93 7.39
C ASP A 15 -8.85 -11.48 7.43
N HIS A 16 -7.97 -12.18 6.72
CA HIS A 16 -7.82 -13.65 6.86
C HIS A 16 -7.23 -14.08 8.21
N GLY A 17 -6.83 -13.12 9.07
CA GLY A 17 -6.39 -13.37 10.44
C GLY A 17 -4.88 -13.52 10.60
N LYS A 18 -4.08 -12.95 9.69
CA LYS A 18 -2.60 -12.96 9.71
C LYS A 18 -2.04 -12.47 11.05
N THR A 19 -2.39 -11.24 11.44
CA THR A 19 -1.90 -10.63 12.69
C THR A 19 -2.32 -11.45 13.91
N THR A 20 -3.58 -11.91 13.94
CA THR A 20 -4.10 -12.75 15.03
C THR A 20 -3.33 -14.08 15.16
N LEU A 21 -2.97 -14.70 14.02
CA LEU A 21 -2.19 -15.95 14.05
C LEU A 21 -0.77 -15.72 14.55
N VAL A 22 -0.11 -14.64 14.09
CA VAL A 22 1.24 -14.29 14.55
C VAL A 22 1.25 -13.94 16.03
N ASP A 23 0.26 -13.20 16.52
CA ASP A 23 0.11 -12.91 17.94
C ASP A 23 -0.05 -14.19 18.77
N ALA A 24 -0.87 -15.13 18.32
CA ALA A 24 -1.03 -16.42 18.97
C ALA A 24 0.27 -17.27 18.93
N MET A 25 1.01 -17.23 17.83
CA MET A 25 2.32 -17.89 17.72
C MET A 25 3.33 -17.29 18.71
N LEU A 26 3.40 -15.97 18.82
CA LEU A 26 4.26 -15.25 19.76
C LEU A 26 3.91 -15.61 21.21
N GLN A 27 2.62 -15.68 21.55
CA GLN A 27 2.15 -16.06 22.89
C GLN A 27 2.56 -17.49 23.27
N GLN A 28 2.34 -18.45 22.36
CA GLN A 28 2.57 -19.86 22.64
C GLN A 28 4.03 -20.28 22.51
N SER A 29 4.88 -19.50 21.87
CA SER A 29 6.33 -19.76 21.81
C SER A 29 7.08 -19.45 23.10
N GLY A 30 6.41 -18.82 24.09
CA GLY A 30 7.05 -18.40 25.34
C GLY A 30 7.98 -17.19 25.20
N THR A 31 7.92 -16.49 24.09
CA THR A 31 8.77 -15.31 23.82
C THR A 31 8.41 -14.12 24.74
N PHE A 32 7.17 -14.08 25.25
CA PHE A 32 6.71 -13.08 26.21
C PHE A 32 6.68 -13.63 27.63
N ARG A 33 6.98 -12.80 28.62
CA ARG A 33 6.81 -13.16 30.02
C ARG A 33 5.33 -13.19 30.37
N SER A 34 4.91 -14.11 31.27
CA SER A 34 3.52 -14.34 31.67
C SER A 34 2.76 -13.09 32.20
N ASN A 35 3.47 -12.02 32.54
CA ASN A 35 2.94 -10.76 33.05
C ASN A 35 3.03 -9.59 32.06
N GLU A 36 3.49 -9.81 30.83
CA GLU A 36 3.54 -8.78 29.80
C GLU A 36 2.15 -8.66 29.13
N HIS A 37 1.48 -7.53 29.34
CA HIS A 37 0.25 -7.23 28.61
C HIS A 37 0.58 -7.04 27.13
N ILE A 38 0.20 -8.00 26.31
CA ILE A 38 0.37 -7.91 24.86
C ILE A 38 -0.74 -7.00 24.35
N ILE A 39 -0.34 -5.91 23.73
CA ILE A 39 -1.27 -5.07 22.97
C ILE A 39 -1.76 -5.92 21.80
N GLU A 40 -3.07 -6.08 21.63
CA GLU A 40 -3.64 -6.76 20.47
C GLU A 40 -3.10 -6.14 19.17
N ARG A 41 -2.81 -6.98 18.18
CA ARG A 41 -2.21 -6.61 16.88
C ARG A 41 -0.80 -6.06 17.01
N VAL A 42 0.05 -6.81 17.66
CA VAL A 42 1.46 -6.45 17.93
C VAL A 42 2.26 -6.17 16.65
N MET A 43 1.93 -6.84 15.53
CA MET A 43 2.59 -6.61 14.24
C MET A 43 2.11 -5.33 13.54
N ASP A 44 0.89 -4.87 13.77
CA ASP A 44 0.35 -3.64 13.18
C ASP A 44 0.77 -2.44 14.04
N SER A 45 2.03 -2.03 13.98
CA SER A 45 2.58 -0.94 14.80
C SER A 45 2.17 0.45 14.31
N ASN A 46 1.72 0.58 13.06
CA ASN A 46 1.25 1.82 12.48
C ASN A 46 -0.28 1.94 12.63
N ASP A 47 -0.76 3.09 13.12
CA ASP A 47 -2.19 3.33 13.26
C ASP A 47 -2.95 3.22 11.93
N LEU A 48 -2.31 3.59 10.81
CA LEU A 48 -2.87 3.43 9.47
C LEU A 48 -3.06 1.96 9.07
N GLU A 49 -2.13 1.08 9.43
CA GLU A 49 -2.28 -0.37 9.19
C GLU A 49 -3.48 -0.92 9.97
N ARG A 50 -3.65 -0.48 11.24
CA ARG A 50 -4.79 -0.90 12.08
C ARG A 50 -6.13 -0.39 11.57
N GLU A 51 -6.18 0.88 11.12
CA GLU A 51 -7.40 1.51 10.61
C GLU A 51 -7.84 0.91 9.28
N ARG A 52 -6.87 0.64 8.39
CA ARG A 52 -7.14 0.11 7.05
C ARG A 52 -7.16 -1.42 6.97
N GLY A 53 -6.69 -2.10 8.03
CA GLY A 53 -6.57 -3.54 8.07
C GLY A 53 -5.54 -4.14 7.11
N ILE A 54 -4.63 -3.32 6.55
CA ILE A 54 -3.61 -3.75 5.58
C ILE A 54 -2.20 -3.64 6.18
N THR A 55 -1.32 -4.57 5.82
CA THR A 55 0.12 -4.43 6.07
C THR A 55 0.71 -3.50 5.01
N ILE A 56 1.38 -2.44 5.44
CA ILE A 56 2.04 -1.45 4.58
C ILE A 56 3.52 -1.77 4.43
N LEU A 57 4.20 -2.06 5.54
CA LEU A 57 5.63 -2.34 5.59
C LEU A 57 5.89 -3.78 6.00
N ALA A 58 6.83 -4.43 5.31
CA ALA A 58 7.33 -5.74 5.72
C ALA A 58 8.00 -5.65 7.10
N LYS A 59 7.62 -6.50 8.03
CA LYS A 59 8.16 -6.56 9.39
C LYS A 59 8.76 -7.91 9.66
N ASN A 60 9.82 -7.89 10.47
CA ASN A 60 10.50 -9.11 10.88
C ASN A 60 10.26 -9.36 12.37
N THR A 61 9.89 -10.58 12.69
CA THR A 61 9.83 -11.08 14.06
C THR A 61 10.47 -12.46 14.13
N ALA A 62 10.85 -12.88 15.30
CA ALA A 62 11.42 -14.21 15.51
C ALA A 62 10.86 -14.85 16.75
N ILE A 63 10.56 -16.13 16.67
CA ILE A 63 10.13 -16.96 17.80
C ILE A 63 11.12 -18.09 18.02
N LEU A 64 11.26 -18.51 19.25
CA LEU A 64 12.06 -19.68 19.61
C LEU A 64 11.08 -20.82 19.99
N TYR A 65 11.09 -21.89 19.21
CA TYR A 65 10.30 -23.08 19.52
C TYR A 65 11.25 -24.25 19.75
N HIS A 66 11.32 -24.73 20.99
CA HIS A 66 12.42 -25.59 21.47
C HIS A 66 13.78 -24.93 21.16
N ASP A 67 14.65 -25.62 20.41
CA ASP A 67 15.97 -25.14 20.01
C ASP A 67 16.01 -24.59 18.59
N VAL A 68 14.83 -24.35 17.95
CA VAL A 68 14.71 -23.84 16.58
C VAL A 68 14.24 -22.41 16.60
N LYS A 69 15.02 -21.51 16.00
CA LYS A 69 14.63 -20.13 15.76
C LYS A 69 13.81 -20.05 14.47
N ILE A 70 12.58 -19.57 14.56
CA ILE A 70 11.71 -19.34 13.40
C ILE A 70 11.62 -17.82 13.19
N ASN A 71 12.26 -17.33 12.13
CA ASN A 71 12.10 -15.96 11.66
C ASN A 71 10.83 -15.88 10.82
N ILE A 72 9.98 -14.92 11.12
CA ILE A 72 8.71 -14.67 10.45
C ILE A 72 8.80 -13.30 9.80
N VAL A 73 8.65 -13.25 8.48
CA VAL A 73 8.58 -12.03 7.69
C VAL A 73 7.13 -11.78 7.32
N ASP A 74 6.57 -10.68 7.80
CA ASP A 74 5.24 -10.24 7.43
C ASP A 74 5.29 -9.54 6.07
N THR A 75 4.46 -9.95 5.11
CA THR A 75 4.44 -9.41 3.75
C THR A 75 3.19 -8.59 3.51
N PRO A 76 3.30 -7.40 2.87
CA PRO A 76 2.14 -6.70 2.34
C PRO A 76 1.37 -7.58 1.35
N GLY A 77 0.03 -7.43 1.34
CA GLY A 77 -0.81 -8.15 0.39
C GLY A 77 -1.16 -7.36 -0.88
N HIS A 78 -0.95 -6.04 -0.88
CA HIS A 78 -1.35 -5.16 -1.97
C HIS A 78 -0.25 -5.02 -3.03
N SER A 79 -0.63 -5.00 -4.31
CA SER A 79 0.30 -4.88 -5.46
C SER A 79 1.13 -3.60 -5.46
N ASP A 80 0.61 -2.49 -4.92
CA ASP A 80 1.35 -1.22 -4.80
C ASP A 80 2.62 -1.35 -3.96
N PHE A 81 2.68 -2.38 -3.12
CA PHE A 81 3.84 -2.74 -2.30
C PHE A 81 4.62 -3.94 -2.85
N GLY A 82 4.49 -4.23 -4.14
CA GLY A 82 5.13 -5.38 -4.79
C GLY A 82 6.64 -5.46 -4.55
N GLY A 83 7.34 -4.33 -4.56
CA GLY A 83 8.77 -4.27 -4.22
C GLY A 83 9.08 -4.73 -2.78
N GLU A 84 8.18 -4.48 -1.82
CA GLU A 84 8.29 -4.98 -0.44
C GLU A 84 8.13 -6.51 -0.40
N VAL A 85 7.18 -7.03 -1.18
CA VAL A 85 6.93 -8.49 -1.27
C VAL A 85 8.14 -9.22 -1.84
N GLU A 86 8.68 -8.76 -2.97
CA GLU A 86 9.85 -9.40 -3.61
C GLU A 86 11.08 -9.41 -2.69
N ARG A 87 11.30 -8.32 -1.96
CA ARG A 87 12.39 -8.23 -0.97
C ARG A 87 12.19 -9.18 0.21
N ALA A 88 10.95 -9.22 0.74
CA ALA A 88 10.61 -10.11 1.85
C ALA A 88 10.80 -11.58 1.46
N LEU A 89 10.38 -11.97 0.24
CA LEU A 89 10.53 -13.34 -0.26
C LEU A 89 12.00 -13.74 -0.48
N LYS A 90 12.93 -12.81 -0.75
CA LYS A 90 14.38 -13.10 -0.81
C LYS A 90 14.98 -13.44 0.56
N MET A 91 14.33 -13.04 1.67
CA MET A 91 14.82 -13.32 3.02
C MET A 91 14.39 -14.68 3.57
N VAL A 92 13.51 -15.41 2.90
CA VAL A 92 12.87 -16.61 3.46
C VAL A 92 13.18 -17.88 2.65
N ASP A 93 12.91 -19.02 3.26
CA ASP A 93 13.12 -20.35 2.66
C ASP A 93 11.79 -21.06 2.38
N GLY A 94 10.67 -20.49 2.85
CA GLY A 94 9.34 -20.98 2.58
C GLY A 94 8.26 -19.97 2.94
N VAL A 95 7.03 -20.31 2.58
CA VAL A 95 5.88 -19.43 2.74
C VAL A 95 4.72 -20.15 3.43
N MET A 96 4.01 -19.42 4.27
CA MET A 96 2.77 -19.86 4.87
C MET A 96 1.62 -19.09 4.23
N LEU A 97 0.82 -19.79 3.44
CA LEU A 97 -0.37 -19.25 2.81
C LEU A 97 -1.55 -19.38 3.77
N LEU A 98 -2.07 -18.25 4.25
CA LEU A 98 -3.20 -18.20 5.17
C LEU A 98 -4.46 -17.82 4.41
N VAL A 99 -5.48 -18.68 4.46
CA VAL A 99 -6.75 -18.51 3.74
C VAL A 99 -7.91 -18.63 4.73
N ASP A 100 -8.92 -17.77 4.59
CA ASP A 100 -10.16 -17.85 5.37
C ASP A 100 -11.00 -19.04 4.90
N ALA A 101 -11.51 -19.83 5.85
CA ALA A 101 -12.30 -21.03 5.58
C ALA A 101 -13.66 -20.77 4.91
N SER A 102 -14.16 -19.53 4.93
CA SER A 102 -15.42 -19.17 4.27
C SER A 102 -15.22 -18.44 2.95
N GLU A 103 -14.21 -17.57 2.86
CA GLU A 103 -13.98 -16.70 1.70
C GLU A 103 -13.14 -17.39 0.60
N GLY A 104 -12.19 -18.24 1.01
CA GLY A 104 -11.27 -18.88 0.06
C GLY A 104 -10.11 -17.97 -0.37
N PRO A 105 -9.33 -18.36 -1.39
CA PRO A 105 -8.20 -17.60 -1.89
C PRO A 105 -8.69 -16.40 -2.72
N LEU A 106 -8.39 -15.18 -2.25
CA LEU A 106 -8.76 -13.93 -2.90
C LEU A 106 -7.68 -13.42 -3.88
N PRO A 107 -8.02 -12.55 -4.86
CA PRO A 107 -7.11 -12.13 -5.93
C PRO A 107 -5.78 -11.53 -5.47
N GLN A 108 -5.73 -10.81 -4.35
CA GLN A 108 -4.49 -10.21 -3.83
C GLN A 108 -3.46 -11.28 -3.42
N THR A 109 -3.91 -12.42 -2.92
CA THR A 109 -3.06 -13.54 -2.54
C THR A 109 -2.33 -14.14 -3.73
N ARG A 110 -2.94 -14.06 -4.93
CA ARG A 110 -2.42 -14.62 -6.18
C ARG A 110 -1.03 -14.07 -6.54
N TYR A 111 -0.84 -12.76 -6.43
CA TYR A 111 0.45 -12.13 -6.75
C TYR A 111 1.58 -12.61 -5.86
N VAL A 112 1.39 -12.53 -4.54
CA VAL A 112 2.42 -12.89 -3.58
C VAL A 112 2.75 -14.38 -3.70
N LEU A 113 1.72 -15.21 -3.92
CA LEU A 113 1.90 -16.64 -4.14
C LEU A 113 2.65 -16.94 -5.45
N SER A 114 2.32 -16.25 -6.56
CA SER A 114 3.04 -16.40 -7.83
C SER A 114 4.54 -16.11 -7.65
N LYS A 115 4.88 -15.00 -6.99
CA LYS A 115 6.28 -14.64 -6.70
C LYS A 115 6.98 -15.66 -5.77
N ALA A 116 6.26 -16.23 -4.82
CA ALA A 116 6.78 -17.27 -3.95
C ALA A 116 7.06 -18.59 -4.72
N LEU A 117 6.17 -18.96 -5.64
CA LEU A 117 6.33 -20.14 -6.50
C LEU A 117 7.47 -19.96 -7.51
N GLU A 118 7.60 -18.76 -8.13
CA GLU A 118 8.72 -18.40 -8.99
C GLU A 118 10.07 -18.49 -8.25
N ALA A 119 10.09 -18.09 -6.98
CA ALA A 119 11.27 -18.20 -6.10
C ALA A 119 11.52 -19.61 -5.55
N HIS A 120 10.72 -20.61 -5.94
CA HIS A 120 10.79 -22.01 -5.47
C HIS A 120 10.74 -22.18 -3.94
N LEU A 121 9.98 -21.31 -3.26
CA LEU A 121 9.79 -21.40 -1.81
C LEU A 121 8.84 -22.54 -1.46
N ALA A 122 9.14 -23.25 -0.35
CA ALA A 122 8.30 -24.33 0.14
C ALA A 122 6.98 -23.80 0.73
N PRO A 123 5.80 -24.17 0.20
CA PRO A 123 4.53 -23.67 0.70
C PRO A 123 3.97 -24.52 1.85
N ILE A 124 3.28 -23.87 2.78
CA ILE A 124 2.42 -24.48 3.80
C ILE A 124 1.05 -23.80 3.70
N LEU A 125 -0.02 -24.55 3.55
CA LEU A 125 -1.39 -24.01 3.56
C LEU A 125 -1.97 -24.03 4.96
N VAL A 126 -2.51 -22.89 5.39
CA VAL A 126 -3.23 -22.73 6.66
C VAL A 126 -4.63 -22.20 6.38
N ILE A 127 -5.64 -23.04 6.55
CA ILE A 127 -7.05 -22.67 6.43
C ILE A 127 -7.52 -22.21 7.82
N ASN A 128 -7.77 -20.92 7.96
CA ASN A 128 -8.10 -20.26 9.22
C ASN A 128 -9.59 -19.99 9.38
N LYS A 129 -10.01 -19.68 10.59
CA LYS A 129 -11.40 -19.38 10.98
C LYS A 129 -12.36 -20.55 10.74
N ILE A 130 -11.91 -21.77 10.97
CA ILE A 130 -12.72 -22.99 10.83
C ILE A 130 -13.91 -23.06 11.80
N ASP A 131 -13.96 -22.18 12.80
CA ASP A 131 -15.01 -22.01 13.79
C ASP A 131 -16.22 -21.21 13.28
N ARG A 132 -16.13 -20.59 12.11
CA ARG A 132 -17.26 -19.85 11.51
C ARG A 132 -18.36 -20.81 11.09
N SER A 133 -19.61 -20.39 11.24
CA SER A 133 -20.80 -21.18 10.83
C SER A 133 -20.92 -21.36 9.30
N ASP A 134 -20.29 -20.47 8.53
CA ASP A 134 -20.24 -20.46 7.07
C ASP A 134 -18.92 -21.04 6.52
N ALA A 135 -18.09 -21.67 7.38
CA ALA A 135 -16.84 -22.28 6.95
C ALA A 135 -17.07 -23.48 6.03
N ARG A 136 -16.32 -23.50 4.89
CA ARG A 136 -16.34 -24.56 3.86
C ARG A 136 -14.92 -25.04 3.51
N PRO A 137 -14.16 -25.50 4.50
CA PRO A 137 -12.71 -25.72 4.37
C PRO A 137 -12.32 -26.74 3.29
N GLN A 138 -13.18 -27.73 2.97
CA GLN A 138 -12.91 -28.69 1.90
C GLN A 138 -13.01 -28.05 0.51
N GLU A 139 -13.97 -27.17 0.30
CA GLU A 139 -14.13 -26.44 -0.96
C GLU A 139 -13.00 -25.43 -1.12
N VAL A 140 -12.64 -24.71 -0.05
CA VAL A 140 -11.50 -23.78 -0.03
C VAL A 140 -10.19 -24.48 -0.36
N LEU A 141 -9.99 -25.71 0.13
CA LEU A 141 -8.82 -26.51 -0.24
C LEU A 141 -8.75 -26.76 -1.75
N ASN A 142 -9.87 -27.13 -2.37
CA ASN A 142 -9.94 -27.34 -3.82
C ASN A 142 -9.67 -26.04 -4.58
N GLU A 143 -10.25 -24.91 -4.16
CA GLU A 143 -9.99 -23.59 -4.74
C GLU A 143 -8.50 -23.18 -4.65
N VAL A 144 -7.82 -23.59 -3.58
CA VAL A 144 -6.37 -23.34 -3.45
C VAL A 144 -5.58 -24.22 -4.43
N TYR A 145 -5.96 -25.49 -4.62
CA TYR A 145 -5.32 -26.32 -5.65
C TYR A 145 -5.53 -25.74 -7.05
N ASP A 146 -6.74 -25.30 -7.37
CA ASP A 146 -7.02 -24.63 -8.64
C ASP A 146 -6.16 -23.38 -8.81
N LEU A 147 -5.99 -22.58 -7.75
CA LEU A 147 -5.12 -21.41 -7.76
C LEU A 147 -3.65 -21.76 -8.04
N PHE A 148 -3.12 -22.84 -7.43
CA PHE A 148 -1.75 -23.28 -7.68
C PHE A 148 -1.57 -23.76 -9.13
N ILE A 149 -2.53 -24.49 -9.67
CA ILE A 149 -2.54 -24.94 -11.08
C ILE A 149 -2.59 -23.74 -12.02
N ASP A 150 -3.45 -22.77 -11.76
CA ASP A 150 -3.56 -21.53 -12.54
C ASP A 150 -2.26 -20.68 -12.52
N LEU A 151 -1.42 -20.86 -11.52
CA LEU A 151 -0.11 -20.21 -11.37
C LEU A 151 1.04 -21.06 -11.89
N ASP A 152 0.76 -22.11 -12.67
CA ASP A 152 1.75 -23.03 -13.23
C ASP A 152 2.71 -23.63 -12.16
N ALA A 153 2.17 -23.94 -10.96
CA ALA A 153 2.93 -24.56 -9.88
C ALA A 153 3.48 -25.92 -10.32
N LYS A 154 4.73 -26.19 -9.97
CA LYS A 154 5.36 -27.49 -10.23
C LYS A 154 4.75 -28.58 -9.37
N GLU A 155 4.82 -29.85 -9.80
CA GLU A 155 4.29 -31.01 -9.07
C GLU A 155 4.80 -31.06 -7.61
N GLU A 156 6.08 -30.74 -7.40
CA GLU A 156 6.70 -30.68 -6.06
C GLU A 156 6.08 -29.59 -5.16
N GLN A 157 5.54 -28.51 -5.75
CA GLN A 157 4.91 -27.41 -5.04
C GLN A 157 3.42 -27.67 -4.75
N LEU A 158 2.82 -28.68 -5.38
CA LEU A 158 1.45 -29.13 -5.10
C LEU A 158 1.37 -30.10 -3.91
N ASP A 159 2.49 -30.70 -3.50
CA ASP A 159 2.57 -31.57 -2.30
C ASP A 159 2.87 -30.74 -1.05
N PHE A 160 1.95 -29.85 -0.68
CA PHE A 160 2.09 -29.00 0.50
C PHE A 160 1.26 -29.51 1.68
N PRO A 161 1.76 -29.37 2.92
CA PRO A 161 0.98 -29.70 4.10
C PRO A 161 -0.16 -28.71 4.33
N VAL A 162 -1.30 -29.21 4.79
CA VAL A 162 -2.50 -28.44 5.10
C VAL A 162 -2.76 -28.45 6.58
N LEU A 163 -3.05 -27.30 7.15
CA LEU A 163 -3.42 -27.10 8.55
C LEU A 163 -4.73 -26.33 8.64
N TYR A 164 -5.53 -26.72 9.61
CA TYR A 164 -6.81 -26.07 9.94
C TYR A 164 -6.66 -25.32 11.25
N THR A 165 -6.94 -24.03 11.29
CA THR A 165 -6.67 -23.19 12.44
C THR A 165 -7.88 -22.36 12.88
N ASN A 166 -7.94 -22.12 14.19
CA ASN A 166 -8.67 -21.01 14.76
C ASN A 166 -7.63 -20.08 15.44
N ALA A 167 -7.18 -19.08 14.71
CA ALA A 167 -6.15 -18.16 15.18
C ALA A 167 -6.57 -17.42 16.46
N LYS A 168 -7.86 -17.07 16.60
CA LYS A 168 -8.41 -16.40 17.78
C LYS A 168 -8.35 -17.28 19.05
N ALA A 169 -8.62 -18.57 18.90
CA ALA A 169 -8.50 -19.52 19.99
C ALA A 169 -7.06 -20.04 20.18
N GLY A 170 -6.14 -19.73 19.24
CA GLY A 170 -4.75 -20.18 19.26
C GLY A 170 -4.62 -21.70 19.06
N THR A 171 -5.42 -22.29 18.16
CA THR A 171 -5.43 -23.74 17.93
C THR A 171 -5.16 -24.11 16.48
N ALA A 172 -4.50 -25.23 16.26
CA ALA A 172 -4.21 -25.82 14.95
C ALA A 172 -4.42 -27.33 14.94
N SER A 173 -4.87 -27.88 13.82
CA SER A 173 -5.04 -29.33 13.59
C SER A 173 -4.62 -29.69 12.17
N ARG A 174 -4.17 -30.92 11.97
CA ARG A 174 -3.94 -31.54 10.64
C ARG A 174 -5.20 -32.21 10.09
N ASP A 175 -6.20 -32.39 10.92
CA ASP A 175 -7.49 -32.96 10.53
C ASP A 175 -8.60 -31.92 10.68
N ILE A 176 -9.45 -31.83 9.69
CA ILE A 176 -10.59 -30.92 9.64
C ILE A 176 -11.59 -31.15 10.79
N LYS A 177 -11.72 -32.40 11.24
CA LYS A 177 -12.61 -32.80 12.35
C LYS A 177 -11.91 -32.79 13.70
N GLY A 178 -10.59 -32.62 13.73
CA GLY A 178 -9.77 -32.61 14.93
C GLY A 178 -9.78 -31.24 15.58
N GLY A 179 -10.43 -31.11 16.75
CA GLY A 179 -10.30 -29.89 17.57
C GLY A 179 -8.84 -29.75 18.02
N GLY A 180 -8.11 -28.73 17.51
CA GLY A 180 -6.77 -28.42 17.97
C GLY A 180 -6.78 -27.91 19.41
N ILE A 181 -5.73 -28.20 20.18
CA ILE A 181 -5.58 -27.74 21.58
C ILE A 181 -4.69 -26.49 21.63
N ASN A 182 -3.70 -26.42 20.76
CA ASN A 182 -2.69 -25.36 20.67
C ASN A 182 -2.11 -25.25 19.26
N LEU A 183 -1.09 -24.41 19.07
CA LEU A 183 -0.40 -24.22 17.78
C LEU A 183 0.80 -25.19 17.57
N GLN A 184 1.02 -26.16 18.45
CA GLN A 184 2.10 -27.14 18.30
C GLN A 184 2.12 -27.81 16.91
N PRO A 185 0.97 -28.27 16.33
CA PRO A 185 0.98 -28.86 14.99
C PRO A 185 1.49 -27.90 13.91
N LEU A 186 1.26 -26.58 14.06
CA LEU A 186 1.76 -25.56 13.15
C LEU A 186 3.28 -25.43 13.26
N PHE A 187 3.84 -25.30 14.47
CA PHE A 187 5.29 -25.21 14.67
C PHE A 187 6.02 -26.44 14.15
N GLU A 188 5.52 -27.64 14.46
CA GLU A 188 6.10 -28.89 13.97
C GLU A 188 6.08 -29.00 12.45
N THR A 189 4.98 -28.53 11.82
CA THR A 189 4.87 -28.53 10.36
C THR A 189 5.85 -27.55 9.74
N ILE A 190 6.02 -26.34 10.29
CA ILE A 190 7.02 -25.38 9.85
C ILE A 190 8.43 -25.99 9.90
N ILE A 191 8.80 -26.59 11.04
CA ILE A 191 10.13 -27.17 11.23
C ILE A 191 10.39 -28.34 10.26
N LYS A 192 9.37 -29.15 9.96
CA LYS A 192 9.48 -30.30 9.07
C LYS A 192 9.53 -29.88 7.59
N THR A 193 8.74 -28.92 7.18
CA THR A 193 8.52 -28.56 5.77
C THR A 193 9.52 -27.53 5.27
N ILE A 194 9.77 -26.47 6.07
CA ILE A 194 10.66 -25.40 5.65
C ILE A 194 12.11 -25.86 5.74
N PRO A 195 12.89 -25.77 4.65
CA PRO A 195 14.29 -26.22 4.68
C PRO A 195 15.15 -25.36 5.61
N VAL A 196 16.23 -25.96 6.09
CA VAL A 196 17.29 -25.21 6.79
C VAL A 196 18.00 -24.31 5.77
N PRO A 197 18.33 -23.06 6.13
CA PRO A 197 19.11 -22.19 5.25
C PRO A 197 20.38 -22.87 4.74
N LYS A 198 20.58 -22.85 3.43
CA LYS A 198 21.75 -23.40 2.76
C LYS A 198 22.86 -22.36 2.73
N GLY A 199 24.11 -22.76 2.97
CA GLY A 199 25.28 -21.88 2.90
C GLY A 199 26.46 -22.51 3.63
N ASP A 200 27.62 -21.84 3.55
CA ASP A 200 28.86 -22.23 4.20
C ASP A 200 29.31 -21.15 5.19
N THR A 201 29.44 -21.49 6.46
CA THR A 201 29.94 -20.57 7.51
C THR A 201 31.41 -20.22 7.35
N ALA A 202 32.19 -21.07 6.66
CA ALA A 202 33.62 -20.83 6.34
C ALA A 202 33.81 -20.19 4.95
N GLY A 203 32.73 -20.03 4.19
CA GLY A 203 32.74 -19.40 2.86
C GLY A 203 32.91 -17.87 2.94
N PRO A 204 33.02 -17.21 1.77
CA PRO A 204 33.10 -15.76 1.70
C PRO A 204 31.84 -15.11 2.29
N LEU A 205 32.02 -14.00 2.98
CA LEU A 205 30.90 -13.27 3.59
C LEU A 205 29.91 -12.77 2.52
N GLN A 206 28.66 -13.14 2.66
CA GLN A 206 27.57 -12.71 1.78
C GLN A 206 26.30 -12.40 2.60
N ILE A 207 25.99 -11.14 2.75
CA ILE A 207 24.81 -10.67 3.48
C ILE A 207 24.02 -9.72 2.56
N LEU A 208 22.81 -10.14 2.18
CA LEU A 208 21.94 -9.36 1.28
C LEU A 208 21.05 -8.43 2.06
N VAL A 209 21.10 -7.14 1.74
CA VAL A 209 20.25 -6.11 2.34
C VAL A 209 18.88 -6.11 1.66
N ALA A 210 17.84 -6.43 2.42
CA ALA A 210 16.48 -6.50 1.92
C ALA A 210 15.58 -5.36 2.41
N ASN A 211 15.91 -4.75 3.54
CA ASN A 211 15.15 -3.61 4.06
C ASN A 211 16.06 -2.63 4.80
N LEU A 212 15.58 -1.41 4.99
CA LEU A 212 16.29 -0.38 5.73
C LEU A 212 15.39 0.13 6.86
N ASP A 213 16.04 0.50 7.95
CA ASP A 213 15.42 1.16 9.08
C ASP A 213 16.31 2.32 9.55
N TYR A 214 15.81 3.16 10.39
CA TYR A 214 16.55 4.31 10.90
C TYR A 214 16.41 4.42 12.42
N SER A 215 17.54 4.68 13.08
CA SER A 215 17.59 4.97 14.50
C SER A 215 18.23 6.33 14.72
N ASP A 216 17.63 7.19 15.53
CA ASP A 216 18.18 8.51 15.84
C ASP A 216 19.58 8.44 16.51
N TYR A 217 19.92 7.29 17.12
CA TYR A 217 21.20 7.08 17.83
C TYR A 217 22.24 6.34 16.98
N LEU A 218 21.81 5.46 16.08
CA LEU A 218 22.69 4.57 15.30
C LEU A 218 22.73 4.92 13.81
N GLY A 219 21.92 5.87 13.40
CA GLY A 219 21.75 6.22 11.99
C GLY A 219 20.99 5.13 11.23
N ARG A 220 21.41 4.89 9.99
CA ARG A 220 20.82 3.89 9.11
C ARG A 220 21.12 2.47 9.58
N LEU A 221 20.09 1.63 9.61
CA LEU A 221 20.18 0.21 9.93
C LEU A 221 19.81 -0.61 8.69
N ALA A 222 20.70 -1.51 8.27
CA ALA A 222 20.39 -2.46 7.21
C ALA A 222 19.77 -3.73 7.80
N ILE A 223 18.55 -4.08 7.37
CA ILE A 223 17.94 -5.38 7.68
C ILE A 223 18.31 -6.32 6.55
N ALA A 224 19.02 -7.38 6.89
CA ALA A 224 19.67 -8.23 5.93
C ALA A 224 19.66 -9.70 6.34
N ARG A 225 19.77 -10.60 5.35
CA ARG A 225 19.90 -12.04 5.56
C ARG A 225 21.35 -12.49 5.32
N VAL A 226 21.84 -13.33 6.22
CA VAL A 226 23.16 -13.96 6.10
C VAL A 226 23.06 -15.20 5.19
N PHE A 227 23.67 -15.14 4.00
CA PHE A 227 23.67 -16.24 3.04
C PHE A 227 24.91 -17.13 3.17
N ASN A 228 26.07 -16.54 3.40
CA ASN A 228 27.34 -17.27 3.61
C ASN A 228 28.24 -16.50 4.58
N GLY A 229 29.20 -17.20 5.13
CA GLY A 229 30.19 -16.64 6.03
C GLY A 229 29.64 -16.27 7.40
N THR A 230 30.45 -15.61 8.17
CA THR A 230 30.11 -15.04 9.49
C THR A 230 30.68 -13.63 9.59
N MET A 231 30.00 -12.75 10.28
CA MET A 231 30.40 -11.36 10.49
C MET A 231 30.37 -11.02 11.99
N ARG A 232 31.34 -10.25 12.44
CA ARG A 232 31.47 -9.84 13.85
C ARG A 232 31.35 -8.34 14.02
N THR A 233 30.90 -7.92 15.20
CA THR A 233 30.91 -6.52 15.57
C THR A 233 32.35 -5.98 15.59
N GLY A 234 32.57 -4.82 14.94
CA GLY A 234 33.89 -4.21 14.83
C GLY A 234 34.72 -4.70 13.65
N GLU A 235 34.20 -5.58 12.82
CA GLU A 235 34.87 -6.12 11.64
C GLU A 235 34.82 -5.12 10.47
N ASP A 236 35.89 -5.10 9.67
CA ASP A 236 35.96 -4.32 8.42
C ASP A 236 35.37 -5.14 7.28
N VAL A 237 34.41 -4.59 6.59
CA VAL A 237 33.66 -5.23 5.51
C VAL A 237 33.64 -4.34 4.26
N ALA A 238 33.23 -4.86 3.13
CA ALA A 238 32.92 -4.10 1.93
C ALA A 238 31.42 -4.14 1.62
N ILE A 239 30.87 -3.02 1.16
CA ILE A 239 29.54 -2.93 0.58
C ILE A 239 29.71 -2.98 -0.93
N ALA A 240 29.17 -4.01 -1.55
CA ALA A 240 29.07 -4.09 -3.01
C ALA A 240 27.83 -3.31 -3.46
N LYS A 241 28.07 -2.16 -4.10
CA LYS A 241 27.06 -1.23 -4.58
C LYS A 241 26.36 -1.74 -5.84
N LEU A 242 25.15 -1.21 -6.13
CA LEU A 242 24.40 -1.55 -7.33
C LEU A 242 25.14 -1.18 -8.63
N ASP A 243 26.01 -0.18 -8.61
CA ASP A 243 26.87 0.23 -9.74
C ASP A 243 28.14 -0.62 -9.90
N GLY A 244 28.30 -1.67 -9.06
CA GLY A 244 29.48 -2.55 -9.04
C GLY A 244 30.68 -2.00 -8.27
N THR A 245 30.58 -0.81 -7.68
CA THR A 245 31.66 -0.27 -6.84
C THR A 245 31.69 -0.91 -5.45
N LEU A 246 32.88 -0.95 -4.84
CA LEU A 246 33.08 -1.49 -3.49
C LEU A 246 33.39 -0.36 -2.53
N HIS A 247 32.62 -0.26 -1.47
CA HIS A 247 32.82 0.72 -0.41
C HIS A 247 33.17 0.03 0.90
N LYS A 248 34.40 0.24 1.39
CA LYS A 248 34.85 -0.34 2.67
C LYS A 248 34.25 0.43 3.84
N THR A 249 33.78 -0.30 4.85
CA THR A 249 33.19 0.25 6.06
C THR A 249 33.43 -0.66 7.26
N LYS A 250 33.17 -0.16 8.46
CA LYS A 250 33.32 -0.91 9.71
C LYS A 250 31.97 -1.10 10.39
N ILE A 251 31.66 -2.34 10.73
CA ILE A 251 30.42 -2.68 11.45
C ILE A 251 30.48 -2.18 12.89
N THR A 252 29.56 -1.33 13.27
CA THR A 252 29.50 -0.76 14.63
C THR A 252 28.70 -1.62 15.59
N LYS A 253 27.54 -2.13 15.15
CA LYS A 253 26.67 -3.00 15.94
C LYS A 253 25.91 -4.00 15.08
N LEU A 254 25.59 -5.14 15.69
CA LEU A 254 24.79 -6.22 15.13
C LEU A 254 23.62 -6.53 16.06
N PHE A 255 22.46 -6.76 15.45
CA PHE A 255 21.25 -7.13 16.18
C PHE A 255 20.62 -8.36 15.54
N SER A 256 20.10 -9.25 16.37
CA SER A 256 19.19 -10.32 15.97
C SER A 256 17.80 -10.02 16.50
N PHE A 257 16.77 -10.65 15.88
CA PHE A 257 15.38 -10.47 16.31
C PHE A 257 15.01 -11.52 17.36
N SER A 258 14.30 -11.09 18.42
CA SER A 258 13.70 -11.93 19.44
C SER A 258 12.31 -11.39 19.78
N GLY A 259 11.25 -12.05 19.35
CA GLY A 259 9.94 -11.42 19.24
C GLY A 259 10.04 -10.22 18.31
N LEU A 260 9.50 -9.09 18.73
CA LEU A 260 9.60 -7.81 18.01
C LEU A 260 10.82 -6.97 18.40
N LYS A 261 11.56 -7.40 19.44
CA LYS A 261 12.71 -6.65 19.97
C LYS A 261 13.97 -7.04 19.21
N ARG A 262 14.87 -6.08 19.07
CA ARG A 262 16.24 -6.31 18.62
C ARG A 262 17.12 -6.56 19.82
N THR A 263 17.92 -7.61 19.75
CA THR A 263 18.89 -7.98 20.78
C THR A 263 20.30 -7.86 20.22
N ASP A 264 21.20 -7.21 20.97
CA ASP A 264 22.59 -7.09 20.59
C ASP A 264 23.23 -8.49 20.45
N ILE A 265 23.96 -8.70 19.36
CA ILE A 265 24.77 -9.91 19.13
C ILE A 265 26.20 -9.51 18.76
N THR A 266 27.16 -10.37 19.04
CA THR A 266 28.57 -10.14 18.72
C THR A 266 28.99 -10.77 17.40
N GLU A 267 28.26 -11.80 16.95
CA GLU A 267 28.57 -12.58 15.75
C GLU A 267 27.26 -13.03 15.08
N THR A 268 27.24 -13.07 13.75
CA THR A 268 26.08 -13.51 12.97
C THR A 268 26.02 -15.04 12.88
N THR A 269 24.80 -15.57 12.67
CA THR A 269 24.56 -16.98 12.38
C THR A 269 24.09 -17.14 10.95
N LEU A 270 24.59 -18.16 10.25
CA LEU A 270 24.17 -18.49 8.89
C LEU A 270 22.64 -18.63 8.80
N GLY A 271 22.06 -17.98 7.80
CA GLY A 271 20.63 -17.97 7.55
C GLY A 271 19.83 -17.02 8.44
N ASP A 272 20.43 -16.35 9.44
CA ASP A 272 19.69 -15.42 10.30
C ASP A 272 19.32 -14.11 9.56
N ILE A 273 18.22 -13.54 9.99
CA ILE A 273 17.81 -12.18 9.60
C ILE A 273 18.28 -11.26 10.71
N ILE A 274 19.10 -10.29 10.35
CA ILE A 274 19.80 -9.40 11.27
C ILE A 274 19.59 -7.94 10.92
N ALA A 275 19.84 -7.05 11.90
CA ALA A 275 19.98 -5.62 11.64
C ALA A 275 21.44 -5.20 11.89
N VAL A 276 22.00 -4.46 10.93
CA VAL A 276 23.42 -4.06 10.90
C VAL A 276 23.53 -2.54 10.96
N ALA A 277 24.35 -2.01 11.88
CA ALA A 277 24.69 -0.60 11.99
C ALA A 277 26.17 -0.33 11.61
N GLY A 278 26.46 0.90 11.19
CA GLY A 278 27.80 1.30 10.70
C GLY A 278 27.93 1.19 9.18
N VAL A 279 26.83 1.02 8.48
CA VAL A 279 26.75 0.84 7.02
C VAL A 279 26.18 2.10 6.36
N GLU A 280 26.85 3.25 6.54
CA GLU A 280 26.40 4.50 5.93
C GLU A 280 26.32 4.40 4.42
N GLY A 281 25.25 4.99 3.86
CA GLY A 281 25.03 5.01 2.41
C GLY A 281 24.67 3.66 1.79
N ILE A 282 24.40 2.60 2.59
CA ILE A 282 23.90 1.33 2.06
C ILE A 282 22.47 1.47 1.53
N THR A 283 22.17 0.78 0.45
CA THR A 283 20.83 0.72 -0.13
C THR A 283 20.32 -0.71 -0.23
N ILE A 284 19.02 -0.86 -0.45
CA ILE A 284 18.40 -2.18 -0.59
C ILE A 284 18.90 -2.85 -1.87
N GLY A 285 19.11 -4.17 -1.80
CA GLY A 285 19.67 -4.97 -2.89
C GLY A 285 21.20 -5.01 -2.93
N GLU A 286 21.89 -4.21 -2.12
CA GLU A 286 23.36 -4.27 -1.98
C GLU A 286 23.77 -5.43 -1.09
N THR A 287 24.99 -5.90 -1.29
CA THR A 287 25.58 -7.00 -0.51
C THR A 287 26.67 -6.49 0.42
N ILE A 288 26.59 -6.84 1.71
CA ILE A 288 27.72 -6.72 2.64
C ILE A 288 28.57 -7.98 2.45
N THR A 289 29.85 -7.79 2.13
CA THR A 289 30.77 -8.85 1.76
C THR A 289 32.13 -8.65 2.39
N ASP A 290 32.99 -9.64 2.23
CA ASP A 290 34.38 -9.58 2.70
C ASP A 290 35.13 -8.40 2.06
N ALA A 291 35.94 -7.71 2.86
CA ALA A 291 36.73 -6.55 2.41
C ALA A 291 37.90 -6.91 1.49
N GLU A 292 38.43 -8.14 1.60
CA GLU A 292 39.57 -8.64 0.83
C GLU A 292 39.15 -9.52 -0.36
N ASN A 293 38.10 -10.34 -0.17
CA ASN A 293 37.58 -11.25 -1.17
C ASN A 293 36.07 -11.02 -1.42
N PRO A 294 35.69 -9.90 -2.06
CA PRO A 294 34.30 -9.56 -2.24
C PRO A 294 33.57 -10.55 -3.15
N ALA A 295 32.42 -11.06 -2.69
CA ALA A 295 31.57 -12.00 -3.40
C ALA A 295 30.11 -11.51 -3.39
N PRO A 296 29.75 -10.51 -4.23
CA PRO A 296 28.42 -9.92 -4.24
C PRO A 296 27.35 -10.93 -4.69
N LEU A 297 26.19 -10.87 -4.08
CA LEU A 297 24.99 -11.59 -4.50
C LEU A 297 24.30 -10.86 -5.68
N PRO A 298 23.48 -11.56 -6.48
CA PRO A 298 22.65 -10.91 -7.48
C PRO A 298 21.78 -9.81 -6.87
N HIS A 299 21.74 -8.66 -7.52
CA HIS A 299 20.94 -7.53 -7.06
C HIS A 299 19.44 -7.86 -7.03
N ILE A 300 18.73 -7.26 -6.10
CA ILE A 300 17.26 -7.27 -6.11
C ILE A 300 16.82 -6.21 -7.11
N THR A 301 16.17 -6.63 -8.19
CA THR A 301 15.54 -5.71 -9.14
C THR A 301 14.25 -5.19 -8.52
N ILE A 302 14.11 -3.87 -8.45
CA ILE A 302 12.89 -3.22 -7.99
C ILE A 302 12.17 -2.69 -9.23
N ASP A 303 10.90 -3.02 -9.36
CA ASP A 303 10.11 -2.49 -10.47
C ASP A 303 10.04 -0.96 -10.42
N GLU A 304 10.03 -0.35 -11.60
CA GLU A 304 9.98 1.10 -11.73
C GLU A 304 8.62 1.67 -11.30
N PRO A 305 8.58 2.92 -10.81
CA PRO A 305 7.34 3.59 -10.48
C PRO A 305 6.50 3.81 -11.74
N THR A 306 5.18 3.66 -11.61
CA THR A 306 4.21 3.80 -12.71
C THR A 306 3.36 5.06 -12.60
N ILE A 307 3.26 5.65 -11.40
CA ILE A 307 2.45 6.84 -11.11
C ILE A 307 3.33 7.94 -10.52
N ALA A 308 3.11 9.16 -10.97
CA ALA A 308 3.73 10.39 -10.47
C ALA A 308 2.67 11.32 -9.91
N MET A 309 2.98 12.06 -8.86
CA MET A 309 2.11 13.07 -8.27
C MET A 309 2.91 14.29 -7.83
N LEU A 310 2.37 15.47 -8.11
CA LEU A 310 2.97 16.72 -7.67
C LEU A 310 2.66 16.98 -6.21
N PHE A 311 3.70 17.17 -5.39
CA PHE A 311 3.64 17.61 -4.00
C PHE A 311 4.17 19.04 -3.94
N THR A 312 3.42 19.96 -3.35
CA THR A 312 3.83 21.35 -3.23
C THR A 312 3.43 21.94 -1.89
N VAL A 313 4.08 23.02 -1.50
CA VAL A 313 3.74 23.73 -0.26
C VAL A 313 2.31 24.27 -0.33
N ASN A 314 1.65 24.34 0.82
CA ASN A 314 0.32 24.92 0.89
C ASN A 314 0.38 26.45 0.69
N THR A 315 -0.16 26.94 -0.43
CA THR A 315 -0.27 28.37 -0.77
C THR A 315 -1.71 28.90 -0.67
N SER A 316 -2.59 28.16 0.03
CA SER A 316 -3.98 28.61 0.22
C SER A 316 -4.05 29.80 1.17
N PRO A 317 -5.16 30.57 1.16
CA PRO A 317 -5.40 31.61 2.16
C PRO A 317 -5.47 31.10 3.61
N PHE A 318 -5.57 29.78 3.80
CA PHE A 318 -5.62 29.14 5.11
C PHE A 318 -4.31 28.45 5.51
N ALA A 319 -3.25 28.60 4.69
CA ALA A 319 -1.95 28.01 4.99
C ALA A 319 -1.42 28.43 6.37
N GLY A 320 -0.85 27.47 7.11
CA GLY A 320 -0.27 27.69 8.43
C GLY A 320 -1.27 27.79 9.59
N ARG A 321 -2.56 27.56 9.34
CA ARG A 321 -3.58 27.60 10.41
C ARG A 321 -3.66 26.31 11.22
N GLU A 322 -3.32 25.18 10.62
CA GLU A 322 -3.57 23.87 11.20
C GLU A 322 -2.31 23.02 11.35
N GLY A 323 -1.32 23.18 10.46
CA GLY A 323 -0.09 22.41 10.46
C GLY A 323 1.09 23.12 11.10
N THR A 324 2.08 22.33 11.53
CA THR A 324 3.33 22.82 12.10
C THR A 324 4.41 22.96 11.02
N TYR A 325 4.43 22.03 10.06
CA TYR A 325 5.42 21.96 8.99
C TYR A 325 4.83 22.45 7.67
N VAL A 326 5.13 23.70 7.28
CA VAL A 326 4.49 24.39 6.17
C VAL A 326 5.47 24.91 5.11
N THR A 327 6.79 24.68 5.29
CA THR A 327 7.81 25.21 4.40
C THR A 327 8.30 24.17 3.39
N SER A 328 8.83 24.62 2.23
CA SER A 328 9.43 23.73 1.24
C SER A 328 10.62 22.95 1.79
N ARG A 329 11.38 23.54 2.71
CA ARG A 329 12.46 22.85 3.40
C ARG A 329 11.95 21.65 4.22
N ASN A 330 10.90 21.85 5.03
CA ASN A 330 10.30 20.76 5.80
C ASN A 330 9.79 19.63 4.89
N LEU A 331 9.10 20.01 3.80
CA LEU A 331 8.57 19.08 2.82
C LEU A 331 9.69 18.27 2.17
N ARG A 332 10.76 18.94 1.70
CA ARG A 332 11.93 18.29 1.10
C ARG A 332 12.60 17.31 2.07
N GLU A 333 12.91 17.76 3.29
CA GLU A 333 13.59 16.94 4.31
C GLU A 333 12.75 15.68 4.64
N ARG A 334 11.42 15.83 4.75
CA ARG A 334 10.52 14.69 5.01
C ARG A 334 10.47 13.70 3.84
N LEU A 335 10.35 14.20 2.61
CA LEU A 335 10.35 13.35 1.42
C LEU A 335 11.69 12.64 1.24
N GLN A 336 12.81 13.32 1.46
CA GLN A 336 14.14 12.70 1.43
C GLN A 336 14.29 11.62 2.52
N LYS A 337 13.75 11.85 3.72
CA LYS A 337 13.74 10.85 4.79
C LYS A 337 12.94 9.60 4.37
N GLU A 338 11.82 9.77 3.69
CA GLU A 338 11.02 8.64 3.18
C GLU A 338 11.82 7.78 2.19
N LEU A 339 12.58 8.40 1.29
CA LEU A 339 13.42 7.68 0.33
C LEU A 339 14.54 6.83 0.97
N LEU A 340 14.90 7.12 2.23
CA LEU A 340 15.90 6.31 2.93
C LEU A 340 15.38 4.91 3.28
N THR A 341 14.08 4.79 3.47
CA THR A 341 13.43 3.53 3.89
C THR A 341 12.56 2.92 2.77
N ASN A 342 12.01 3.75 1.89
CA ASN A 342 11.12 3.33 0.82
C ASN A 342 11.78 3.52 -0.55
N VAL A 343 12.43 2.47 -1.05
CA VAL A 343 13.16 2.50 -2.33
C VAL A 343 12.26 2.38 -3.57
N SER A 344 10.99 2.07 -3.40
CA SER A 344 10.01 2.04 -4.50
C SER A 344 9.49 3.44 -4.86
N LEU A 345 9.82 4.45 -4.05
CA LEU A 345 9.55 5.85 -4.34
C LEU A 345 10.74 6.49 -5.04
N ARG A 346 10.45 7.41 -5.96
CA ARG A 346 11.43 8.34 -6.54
C ARG A 346 10.97 9.77 -6.33
N LEU A 347 11.92 10.67 -6.18
CA LEU A 347 11.69 12.09 -6.00
C LEU A 347 12.43 12.85 -7.09
N GLU A 348 11.72 13.69 -7.82
CA GLU A 348 12.32 14.63 -8.77
C GLU A 348 11.99 16.07 -8.32
N GLU A 349 12.99 16.93 -8.42
CA GLU A 349 12.79 18.37 -8.18
C GLU A 349 12.21 19.00 -9.44
N THR A 350 11.28 19.92 -9.26
CA THR A 350 10.71 20.70 -10.37
C THR A 350 11.52 21.99 -10.58
N ASP A 351 11.18 22.76 -11.63
CA ASP A 351 11.77 24.07 -11.88
C ASP A 351 11.50 25.07 -10.75
N THR A 352 10.54 24.77 -9.87
CA THR A 352 10.21 25.58 -8.69
C THR A 352 10.73 24.92 -7.42
N THR A 353 11.30 25.71 -6.51
CA THR A 353 11.85 25.22 -5.24
C THR A 353 10.80 24.70 -4.25
N ASP A 354 9.53 24.97 -4.52
CA ASP A 354 8.40 24.71 -3.62
C ASP A 354 7.58 23.49 -4.01
N SER A 355 7.97 22.79 -5.09
CA SER A 355 7.24 21.67 -5.64
C SER A 355 8.18 20.49 -5.94
N PHE A 356 7.66 19.29 -5.78
CA PHE A 356 8.38 18.03 -5.95
C PHE A 356 7.48 17.03 -6.67
N VAL A 357 8.04 16.29 -7.64
CA VAL A 357 7.35 15.15 -8.25
C VAL A 357 7.73 13.90 -7.47
N VAL A 358 6.74 13.29 -6.83
CA VAL A 358 6.90 12.02 -6.11
C VAL A 358 6.32 10.92 -6.99
N MET A 359 7.14 9.93 -7.30
CA MET A 359 6.74 8.79 -8.12
C MET A 359 6.64 7.53 -7.28
N GLY A 360 5.63 6.72 -7.50
CA GLY A 360 5.36 5.46 -6.80
C GLY A 360 4.76 4.40 -7.71
N ARG A 361 4.52 3.22 -7.15
CA ARG A 361 3.95 2.08 -7.89
C ARG A 361 2.44 2.18 -8.08
N GLY A 362 1.75 2.85 -7.14
CA GLY A 362 0.31 2.95 -7.17
C GLY A 362 -0.23 4.12 -6.37
N GLU A 363 -1.50 4.40 -6.58
CA GLU A 363 -2.23 5.49 -5.93
C GLU A 363 -2.31 5.31 -4.41
N LEU A 364 -2.53 4.07 -3.94
CA LEU A 364 -2.60 3.76 -2.52
C LEU A 364 -1.28 4.06 -1.80
N GLN A 365 -0.12 3.76 -2.43
CA GLN A 365 1.19 4.05 -1.85
C GLN A 365 1.38 5.55 -1.63
N LEU A 366 1.02 6.37 -2.62
CA LEU A 366 1.14 7.83 -2.51
C LEU A 366 0.12 8.42 -1.51
N SER A 367 -1.11 7.91 -1.47
CA SER A 367 -2.11 8.37 -0.50
C SER A 367 -1.75 8.02 0.94
N ILE A 368 -1.11 6.87 1.17
CA ILE A 368 -0.57 6.51 2.49
C ILE A 368 0.55 7.46 2.91
N LEU A 369 1.48 7.79 2.01
CA LEU A 369 2.53 8.77 2.31
C LEU A 369 1.93 10.13 2.70
N ILE A 370 0.95 10.62 1.94
CA ILE A 370 0.26 11.88 2.24
C ILE A 370 -0.42 11.83 3.61
N GLU A 371 -1.12 10.73 3.91
CA GLU A 371 -1.82 10.59 5.20
C GLU A 371 -0.84 10.48 6.38
N MET A 372 0.32 9.82 6.22
CA MET A 372 1.38 9.82 7.23
C MET A 372 1.89 11.24 7.49
N MET A 373 2.22 11.98 6.44
CA MET A 373 2.68 13.37 6.55
C MET A 373 1.62 14.26 7.22
N ARG A 374 0.36 14.09 6.86
CA ARG A 374 -0.78 14.79 7.47
C ARG A 374 -0.81 14.57 8.99
N ARG A 375 -0.66 13.32 9.46
CA ARG A 375 -0.66 12.96 10.90
C ARG A 375 0.58 13.45 11.62
N GLU A 376 1.71 13.56 10.93
CA GLU A 376 2.94 14.16 11.45
C GLU A 376 2.86 15.69 11.60
N GLY A 377 1.79 16.33 11.11
CA GLY A 377 1.56 17.77 11.25
C GLY A 377 2.00 18.61 10.05
N TYR A 378 2.19 18.01 8.88
CA TYR A 378 2.49 18.72 7.64
C TYR A 378 1.24 19.30 7.00
N GLU A 379 1.41 20.49 6.41
CA GLU A 379 0.47 21.05 5.43
C GLU A 379 1.12 21.03 4.05
N LEU A 380 0.41 20.47 3.07
CA LEU A 380 0.86 20.41 1.69
C LEU A 380 -0.32 20.45 0.73
N MET A 381 -0.04 20.66 -0.54
CA MET A 381 -1.01 20.44 -1.60
C MET A 381 -0.52 19.35 -2.52
N VAL A 382 -1.44 18.56 -3.04
CA VAL A 382 -1.13 17.50 -4.00
C VAL A 382 -1.95 17.69 -5.28
N GLY A 383 -1.29 17.44 -6.41
CA GLY A 383 -1.91 17.44 -7.71
C GLY A 383 -2.55 16.11 -8.07
N LYS A 384 -3.20 16.07 -9.23
CA LYS A 384 -3.75 14.85 -9.79
C LYS A 384 -2.63 13.83 -10.07
N PRO A 385 -2.85 12.53 -9.80
CA PRO A 385 -1.93 11.48 -10.21
C PRO A 385 -1.82 11.40 -11.74
N GLU A 386 -0.60 11.30 -12.23
CA GLU A 386 -0.27 11.12 -13.64
C GLU A 386 0.52 9.83 -13.82
N ILE A 387 0.41 9.18 -14.97
CA ILE A 387 1.22 8.00 -15.26
C ILE A 387 2.62 8.38 -15.75
N VAL A 388 3.60 7.56 -15.40
CA VAL A 388 4.97 7.69 -15.91
C VAL A 388 5.04 7.02 -17.29
N THR A 389 5.11 7.83 -18.35
CA THR A 389 5.23 7.34 -19.73
C THR A 389 6.68 7.19 -20.14
N LYS A 390 6.94 6.33 -21.11
CA LYS A 390 8.28 6.13 -21.72
C LYS A 390 8.22 6.30 -23.23
N ARG A 391 9.32 6.71 -23.83
CA ARG A 391 9.49 6.69 -25.28
C ARG A 391 10.40 5.52 -25.67
N VAL A 392 9.85 4.56 -26.43
CA VAL A 392 10.58 3.42 -26.96
C VAL A 392 10.43 3.45 -28.48
N ASP A 393 11.53 3.45 -29.20
CA ASP A 393 11.57 3.53 -30.67
C ASP A 393 10.75 4.68 -31.27
N GLY A 394 10.73 5.83 -30.55
CA GLY A 394 9.99 7.02 -30.97
C GLY A 394 8.49 7.02 -30.64
N LYS A 395 7.93 5.91 -30.19
CA LYS A 395 6.55 5.77 -29.79
C LYS A 395 6.36 6.08 -28.31
N LEU A 396 5.26 6.73 -27.96
CA LEU A 396 4.86 6.95 -26.58
C LEU A 396 4.25 5.66 -26.03
N MET A 397 4.84 5.16 -24.93
CA MET A 397 4.42 3.95 -24.26
C MET A 397 3.87 4.29 -22.88
N GLU A 398 2.76 3.67 -22.50
CA GLU A 398 2.14 3.80 -21.19
C GLU A 398 2.18 2.48 -20.43
N PRO A 399 2.27 2.51 -19.08
CA PRO A 399 2.22 1.31 -18.26
C PRO A 399 0.85 0.65 -18.37
N VAL A 400 0.84 -0.67 -18.41
CA VAL A 400 -0.37 -1.50 -18.49
C VAL A 400 -0.40 -2.49 -17.35
N GLU A 401 -1.60 -2.78 -16.86
CA GLU A 401 -1.82 -3.71 -15.76
C GLU A 401 -2.79 -4.82 -16.16
N LYS A 402 -2.51 -6.01 -15.64
CA LYS A 402 -3.45 -7.12 -15.64
C LYS A 402 -4.35 -6.99 -14.42
N LEU A 403 -5.60 -6.59 -14.63
CA LEU A 403 -6.61 -6.43 -13.60
C LEU A 403 -7.43 -7.71 -13.47
N THR A 404 -7.46 -8.29 -12.28
CA THR A 404 -8.37 -9.40 -11.94
C THR A 404 -9.49 -8.86 -11.07
N VAL A 405 -10.73 -9.08 -11.51
CA VAL A 405 -11.95 -8.67 -10.82
C VAL A 405 -12.76 -9.91 -10.47
N ASP A 406 -13.20 -10.01 -9.23
CA ASP A 406 -14.13 -11.03 -8.75
C ASP A 406 -15.42 -10.34 -8.26
N VAL A 407 -16.55 -10.64 -8.89
CA VAL A 407 -17.80 -9.89 -8.69
C VAL A 407 -19.02 -10.80 -8.79
N PRO A 408 -20.12 -10.53 -8.04
CA PRO A 408 -21.38 -11.25 -8.24
C PRO A 408 -21.91 -11.08 -9.66
N GLU A 409 -22.51 -12.14 -10.22
CA GLU A 409 -23.00 -12.18 -11.61
C GLU A 409 -23.86 -10.97 -12.00
N GLY A 410 -24.70 -10.48 -11.09
CA GLY A 410 -25.58 -9.34 -11.35
C GLY A 410 -24.85 -8.01 -11.62
N PHE A 411 -23.56 -7.90 -11.30
CA PHE A 411 -22.77 -6.68 -11.51
C PHE A 411 -21.75 -6.79 -12.65
N VAL A 412 -21.68 -7.93 -13.36
CA VAL A 412 -20.75 -8.13 -14.48
C VAL A 412 -20.93 -7.05 -15.55
N GLY A 413 -22.18 -6.68 -15.88
CA GLY A 413 -22.47 -5.64 -16.87
C GLY A 413 -21.87 -4.27 -16.50
N VAL A 414 -21.99 -3.87 -15.25
CA VAL A 414 -21.43 -2.61 -14.74
C VAL A 414 -19.89 -2.61 -14.82
N VAL A 415 -19.26 -3.71 -14.44
CA VAL A 415 -17.80 -3.86 -14.53
C VAL A 415 -17.31 -3.76 -15.97
N MET A 416 -18.00 -4.43 -16.90
CA MET A 416 -17.67 -4.40 -18.32
C MET A 416 -17.81 -2.99 -18.92
N GLU A 417 -18.87 -2.25 -18.57
CA GLU A 417 -19.11 -0.88 -19.01
C GLU A 417 -18.01 0.07 -18.52
N GLN A 418 -17.71 0.04 -17.22
CA GLN A 418 -16.72 0.91 -16.61
C GLN A 418 -15.30 0.67 -17.16
N LEU A 419 -14.91 -0.59 -17.31
CA LEU A 419 -13.59 -0.94 -17.84
C LEU A 419 -13.48 -0.72 -19.35
N GLY A 420 -14.56 -0.96 -20.10
CA GLY A 420 -14.60 -0.66 -21.54
C GLY A 420 -14.38 0.83 -21.83
N ALA A 421 -15.04 1.73 -21.07
CA ALA A 421 -14.84 3.17 -21.17
C ALA A 421 -13.38 3.59 -20.86
N ARG A 422 -12.66 2.80 -20.04
CA ARG A 422 -11.28 3.03 -19.62
C ARG A 422 -10.25 2.24 -20.42
N LYS A 423 -10.59 1.80 -21.63
CA LYS A 423 -9.71 1.04 -22.54
C LYS A 423 -9.27 -0.32 -22.00
N GLY A 424 -10.05 -0.93 -21.11
CA GLY A 424 -9.82 -2.29 -20.62
C GLY A 424 -10.20 -3.34 -21.67
N GLU A 425 -9.27 -4.24 -21.97
CA GLU A 425 -9.48 -5.41 -22.82
C GLU A 425 -9.73 -6.64 -21.96
N VAL A 426 -10.79 -7.41 -22.23
CA VAL A 426 -11.05 -8.67 -21.54
C VAL A 426 -10.08 -9.74 -22.03
N LEU A 427 -9.31 -10.30 -21.10
CA LEU A 427 -8.42 -11.44 -21.39
C LEU A 427 -9.10 -12.77 -21.14
N ASN A 428 -9.83 -12.88 -20.04
CA ASN A 428 -10.49 -14.12 -19.63
C ASN A 428 -11.72 -13.84 -18.76
N MET A 429 -12.69 -14.75 -18.80
CA MET A 429 -13.87 -14.71 -17.94
C MET A 429 -14.20 -16.12 -17.47
N HIS A 430 -14.23 -16.33 -16.17
CA HIS A 430 -14.55 -17.62 -15.56
C HIS A 430 -15.71 -17.49 -14.57
N ASN A 431 -16.76 -18.25 -14.79
CA ASN A 431 -17.88 -18.35 -13.85
C ASN A 431 -17.65 -19.53 -12.90
N HIS A 432 -17.49 -19.24 -11.61
CA HIS A 432 -17.22 -20.26 -10.60
C HIS A 432 -18.46 -21.10 -10.23
N GLY A 433 -19.66 -20.79 -10.74
CA GLY A 433 -20.90 -21.53 -10.45
C GLY A 433 -21.53 -21.24 -9.08
N TYR A 434 -20.91 -20.36 -8.28
CA TYR A 434 -21.40 -19.96 -6.95
C TYR A 434 -22.04 -18.56 -6.95
N GLY A 435 -22.49 -18.08 -8.12
CA GLY A 435 -23.05 -16.74 -8.30
C GLY A 435 -21.99 -15.63 -8.35
N ARG A 436 -20.71 -15.96 -8.49
CA ARG A 436 -19.60 -15.02 -8.70
C ARG A 436 -18.87 -15.32 -10.01
N VAL A 437 -18.38 -14.26 -10.64
CA VAL A 437 -17.65 -14.32 -11.91
C VAL A 437 -16.29 -13.65 -11.70
N ARG A 438 -15.24 -14.32 -12.10
CA ARG A 438 -13.89 -13.78 -12.20
C ARG A 438 -13.63 -13.33 -13.63
N ILE A 439 -13.17 -12.09 -13.77
CA ILE A 439 -12.85 -11.49 -15.06
C ILE A 439 -11.43 -10.93 -15.00
N GLU A 440 -10.63 -11.26 -16.00
CA GLU A 440 -9.29 -10.71 -16.17
C GLU A 440 -9.30 -9.71 -17.32
N PHE A 441 -8.73 -8.54 -17.06
CA PHE A 441 -8.61 -7.47 -18.04
C PHE A 441 -7.16 -7.06 -18.19
N ARG A 442 -6.83 -6.52 -19.34
CA ARG A 442 -5.62 -5.75 -19.59
C ARG A 442 -6.01 -4.28 -19.71
N VAL A 443 -5.49 -3.43 -18.82
CA VAL A 443 -5.96 -2.04 -18.67
C VAL A 443 -4.77 -1.11 -18.57
N PRO A 444 -4.73 0.05 -19.28
CA PRO A 444 -3.74 1.10 -19.01
C PRO A 444 -3.79 1.54 -17.54
N SER A 445 -2.64 1.72 -16.88
CA SER A 445 -2.60 2.06 -15.45
C SER A 445 -3.40 3.32 -15.11
N ARG A 446 -3.45 4.33 -16.03
CA ARG A 446 -4.30 5.52 -15.86
C ARG A 446 -5.80 5.20 -15.85
N GLY A 447 -6.24 4.11 -16.46
CA GLY A 447 -7.63 3.65 -16.42
C GLY A 447 -8.03 3.09 -15.06
N LEU A 448 -7.08 2.75 -14.20
CA LEU A 448 -7.32 2.26 -12.84
C LEU A 448 -7.48 3.38 -11.82
N ILE A 449 -7.01 4.60 -12.12
CA ILE A 449 -7.14 5.76 -11.23
C ILE A 449 -8.64 6.03 -10.98
N GLY A 450 -9.04 6.00 -9.69
CA GLY A 450 -10.42 6.18 -9.26
C GLY A 450 -11.39 5.04 -9.56
N LEU A 451 -10.98 4.00 -10.31
CA LEU A 451 -11.84 2.88 -10.66
C LEU A 451 -12.31 2.09 -9.43
N ARG A 452 -11.43 1.90 -8.46
CA ARG A 452 -11.73 1.09 -7.27
C ARG A 452 -12.90 1.66 -6.47
N SER A 453 -12.86 2.95 -6.16
CA SER A 453 -13.91 3.62 -5.41
C SER A 453 -15.23 3.61 -6.16
N GLN A 454 -15.18 3.83 -7.46
CA GLN A 454 -16.36 3.78 -8.32
C GLN A 454 -16.98 2.39 -8.34
N LEU A 455 -16.20 1.35 -8.63
CA LEU A 455 -16.70 -0.02 -8.68
C LEU A 455 -17.20 -0.52 -7.31
N LEU A 456 -16.53 -0.15 -6.20
CA LEU A 456 -17.04 -0.46 -4.85
C LEU A 456 -18.42 0.14 -4.61
N THR A 457 -18.65 1.37 -5.06
CA THR A 457 -19.96 2.04 -4.97
C THR A 457 -20.98 1.34 -5.85
N ASP A 458 -20.68 1.11 -7.12
CA ASP A 458 -21.57 0.52 -8.11
C ASP A 458 -21.96 -0.92 -7.77
N THR A 459 -21.06 -1.67 -7.14
CA THR A 459 -21.27 -3.07 -6.72
C THR A 459 -21.65 -3.22 -5.25
N ARG A 460 -21.97 -2.13 -4.56
CA ARG A 460 -22.34 -2.11 -3.13
C ARG A 460 -21.30 -2.76 -2.21
N GLY A 461 -20.01 -2.56 -2.52
CA GLY A 461 -18.89 -3.09 -1.76
C GLY A 461 -18.59 -4.58 -1.96
N THR A 462 -19.27 -5.26 -2.90
CA THR A 462 -19.13 -6.72 -3.09
C THR A 462 -18.01 -7.13 -4.06
N ILE A 463 -17.43 -6.19 -4.77
CA ILE A 463 -16.33 -6.44 -5.73
C ILE A 463 -15.02 -6.65 -4.98
N VAL A 464 -14.24 -7.61 -5.45
CA VAL A 464 -12.83 -7.76 -5.10
C VAL A 464 -11.99 -7.58 -6.35
N MET A 465 -10.97 -6.74 -6.29
CA MET A 465 -10.13 -6.46 -7.44
C MET A 465 -8.66 -6.36 -7.04
N ASN A 466 -7.81 -6.79 -7.95
CA ASN A 466 -6.35 -6.69 -7.83
C ASN A 466 -5.74 -6.44 -9.20
N SER A 467 -4.78 -5.54 -9.27
CA SER A 467 -4.04 -5.24 -10.49
C SER A 467 -2.58 -5.61 -10.35
N LEU A 468 -1.96 -6.00 -11.46
CA LEU A 468 -0.56 -6.37 -11.55
C LEU A 468 0.05 -5.67 -12.75
N PHE A 469 1.21 -5.08 -12.57
CA PHE A 469 1.97 -4.49 -13.67
C PHE A 469 2.30 -5.57 -14.74
N ASP A 470 1.91 -5.33 -15.99
CA ASP A 470 2.06 -6.24 -17.14
C ASP A 470 2.93 -5.62 -18.27
N GLY A 471 3.79 -4.67 -17.90
CA GLY A 471 4.71 -4.03 -18.84
C GLY A 471 4.19 -2.71 -19.41
N TYR A 472 4.54 -2.41 -20.65
CA TYR A 472 4.20 -1.17 -21.34
C TYR A 472 3.48 -1.48 -22.65
N MET A 473 2.54 -0.62 -23.04
CA MET A 473 1.85 -0.65 -24.33
C MET A 473 1.88 0.71 -25.00
N GLU A 474 1.61 0.78 -26.31
CA GLU A 474 1.44 2.05 -27.00
C GLU A 474 0.25 2.84 -26.40
N TRP A 475 0.41 4.15 -26.34
CA TRP A 475 -0.63 5.06 -25.86
C TRP A 475 -1.98 4.86 -26.56
N GLN A 476 -3.03 4.54 -25.81
CA GLN A 476 -4.37 4.17 -26.32
C GLN A 476 -5.31 5.37 -26.53
N GLY A 477 -4.79 6.59 -26.57
CA GLY A 477 -5.61 7.80 -26.68
C GLY A 477 -6.20 8.23 -25.33
N GLU A 478 -6.98 9.29 -25.30
CA GLU A 478 -7.54 9.86 -24.08
C GLU A 478 -8.54 8.93 -23.38
N ILE A 479 -8.51 8.95 -22.04
CA ILE A 479 -9.50 8.32 -21.18
C ILE A 479 -10.24 9.44 -20.46
N PRO A 480 -11.57 9.58 -20.59
CA PRO A 480 -12.30 10.56 -19.83
C PRO A 480 -12.24 10.23 -18.32
N HIS A 481 -11.84 11.24 -17.53
CA HIS A 481 -11.82 11.10 -16.08
C HIS A 481 -13.15 11.57 -15.48
N ARG A 482 -13.23 12.80 -15.08
CA ARG A 482 -14.43 13.39 -14.51
C ARG A 482 -15.28 14.00 -15.64
N LEU A 483 -16.52 13.54 -15.78
CA LEU A 483 -17.48 14.08 -16.76
C LEU A 483 -18.26 15.30 -16.23
N THR A 484 -18.10 15.61 -14.95
CA THR A 484 -18.79 16.67 -14.22
C THR A 484 -17.85 17.81 -13.89
N GLY A 485 -18.35 19.04 -13.81
CA GLY A 485 -17.59 20.21 -13.37
C GLY A 485 -17.54 20.35 -11.84
N ALA A 486 -16.90 21.40 -11.37
CA ALA A 486 -16.82 21.78 -9.97
C ALA A 486 -17.73 22.97 -9.64
N LEU A 487 -18.30 23.00 -8.44
CA LEU A 487 -18.88 24.20 -7.83
C LEU A 487 -17.74 24.91 -7.07
N VAL A 488 -17.39 26.11 -7.51
CA VAL A 488 -16.22 26.84 -7.00
C VAL A 488 -16.67 28.11 -6.28
N SER A 489 -16.19 28.32 -5.05
CA SER A 489 -16.52 29.56 -4.30
C SER A 489 -15.96 30.80 -4.99
N ASP A 490 -16.80 31.80 -5.20
CA ASP A 490 -16.44 33.09 -5.84
C ASP A 490 -15.83 34.09 -4.87
N ARG A 491 -15.83 33.81 -3.57
CA ARG A 491 -15.34 34.70 -2.50
C ARG A 491 -15.01 33.97 -1.22
N ALA A 492 -14.30 34.68 -0.33
CA ALA A 492 -14.06 34.24 1.03
C ALA A 492 -15.24 34.56 1.96
N GLY A 493 -15.43 33.77 3.00
CA GLY A 493 -16.43 33.97 4.06
C GLY A 493 -16.86 32.65 4.70
N VAL A 494 -17.99 32.69 5.40
CA VAL A 494 -18.58 31.51 6.08
C VAL A 494 -19.80 31.03 5.31
N THR A 495 -19.91 29.75 5.06
CA THR A 495 -21.06 29.16 4.35
C THR A 495 -22.36 29.34 5.12
N THR A 496 -23.43 29.66 4.43
CA THR A 496 -24.74 29.87 5.03
C THR A 496 -25.74 28.78 4.62
N PRO A 497 -26.66 28.36 5.52
CA PRO A 497 -27.70 27.39 5.17
C PRO A 497 -28.54 27.83 3.97
N TYR A 498 -28.79 29.15 3.87
CA TYR A 498 -29.58 29.71 2.77
C TYR A 498 -28.92 29.54 1.39
N SER A 499 -27.63 29.82 1.29
CA SER A 499 -26.93 29.66 0.01
C SER A 499 -26.76 28.19 -0.35
N LEU A 500 -26.42 27.31 0.61
CA LEU A 500 -26.28 25.88 0.38
C LEU A 500 -27.59 25.24 -0.09
N TYR A 501 -28.73 25.64 0.48
CA TYR A 501 -30.04 25.15 0.06
C TYR A 501 -30.32 25.44 -1.42
N ASN A 502 -29.98 26.63 -1.88
CA ASN A 502 -30.17 27.00 -3.30
C ASN A 502 -29.17 26.36 -4.26
N LEU A 503 -28.03 25.86 -3.73
CA LEU A 503 -26.98 25.23 -4.54
C LEU A 503 -27.12 23.71 -4.64
N GLN A 504 -27.79 23.06 -3.70
CA GLN A 504 -27.98 21.61 -3.74
C GLN A 504 -28.79 21.10 -4.95
N GLU A 505 -29.54 21.98 -5.64
CA GLU A 505 -30.21 21.67 -6.91
C GLU A 505 -29.23 21.64 -8.11
N ARG A 506 -28.02 22.22 -7.95
CA ARG A 506 -27.03 22.31 -9.02
C ARG A 506 -26.00 21.20 -8.99
N GLY A 507 -25.92 20.48 -7.89
CA GLY A 507 -24.96 19.39 -7.73
C GLY A 507 -24.82 18.93 -6.28
N GLU A 508 -23.86 18.06 -6.02
CA GLU A 508 -23.56 17.52 -4.71
C GLU A 508 -22.56 18.41 -3.97
N LEU A 509 -22.88 18.77 -2.73
CA LEU A 509 -22.03 19.66 -1.92
C LEU A 509 -21.01 18.86 -1.10
N PHE A 510 -19.81 19.42 -0.95
CA PHE A 510 -18.72 18.86 -0.11
C PHE A 510 -18.57 19.60 1.22
N VAL A 511 -19.27 20.70 1.40
CA VAL A 511 -19.19 21.55 2.60
C VAL A 511 -20.57 21.70 3.24
N GLY A 512 -20.59 21.70 4.57
CA GLY A 512 -21.78 22.02 5.36
C GLY A 512 -21.90 23.50 5.67
N PRO A 513 -22.93 23.91 6.42
CA PRO A 513 -23.09 25.28 6.93
C PRO A 513 -22.00 25.62 7.97
N THR A 514 -21.72 26.91 8.12
CA THR A 514 -20.74 27.46 9.09
C THR A 514 -19.28 27.05 8.86
N ILE A 515 -18.93 26.67 7.63
CA ILE A 515 -17.57 26.33 7.23
C ILE A 515 -16.92 27.55 6.58
N ASP A 516 -15.68 27.86 6.98
CA ASP A 516 -14.86 28.88 6.33
C ASP A 516 -14.48 28.45 4.91
N VAL A 517 -14.67 29.33 3.95
CA VAL A 517 -14.30 29.14 2.54
C VAL A 517 -13.51 30.33 2.03
N TYR A 518 -12.78 30.13 0.96
CA TYR A 518 -12.06 31.19 0.24
C TYR A 518 -12.36 31.13 -1.27
N GLU A 519 -12.07 32.20 -1.98
CA GLU A 519 -12.22 32.26 -3.44
C GLU A 519 -11.35 31.20 -4.11
N GLY A 520 -11.97 30.40 -5.00
CA GLY A 520 -11.30 29.31 -5.69
C GLY A 520 -11.32 27.96 -4.95
N MET A 521 -11.90 27.90 -3.74
CA MET A 521 -12.16 26.64 -3.05
C MET A 521 -13.32 25.91 -3.73
N ILE A 522 -13.16 24.61 -3.99
CA ILE A 522 -14.19 23.74 -4.53
C ILE A 522 -15.10 23.31 -3.38
N VAL A 523 -16.39 23.59 -3.51
CA VAL A 523 -17.40 23.37 -2.47
C VAL A 523 -18.41 22.29 -2.84
N GLY A 524 -18.29 21.72 -4.05
CA GLY A 524 -19.17 20.65 -4.52
C GLY A 524 -18.86 20.25 -5.94
N GLU A 525 -19.54 19.19 -6.39
CA GLU A 525 -19.55 18.68 -7.74
C GLU A 525 -20.75 19.27 -8.50
N ASN A 526 -20.53 19.80 -9.69
CA ASN A 526 -21.62 20.32 -10.53
C ASN A 526 -22.31 19.16 -11.26
N ALA A 527 -23.62 19.17 -11.38
CA ALA A 527 -24.36 18.22 -12.18
C ALA A 527 -24.12 18.34 -13.72
N LYS A 528 -23.44 19.42 -14.15
CA LYS A 528 -23.04 19.65 -15.54
C LYS A 528 -21.54 19.47 -15.70
N ASP A 529 -21.10 19.38 -16.94
CA ASP A 529 -19.69 19.18 -17.35
C ASP A 529 -18.78 20.41 -17.14
N ASN A 530 -19.33 21.59 -16.88
CA ASN A 530 -18.57 22.82 -16.71
C ASN A 530 -18.47 23.24 -15.24
N ASP A 531 -17.37 23.91 -14.91
CA ASP A 531 -17.20 24.55 -13.61
C ASP A 531 -18.15 25.76 -13.46
N LEU A 532 -18.64 25.93 -12.24
CA LEU A 532 -19.55 27.01 -11.89
C LEU A 532 -19.06 27.77 -10.67
N ASP A 533 -18.75 29.07 -10.86
CA ASP A 533 -18.46 29.98 -9.74
C ASP A 533 -19.75 30.26 -8.97
N VAL A 534 -19.77 30.01 -7.67
CA VAL A 534 -20.95 30.08 -6.80
C VAL A 534 -20.70 30.88 -5.53
N ASN A 535 -21.73 31.60 -5.08
CA ASN A 535 -21.68 32.31 -3.83
C ASN A 535 -22.29 31.50 -2.69
N VAL A 536 -21.43 30.87 -1.88
CA VAL A 536 -21.83 30.01 -0.74
C VAL A 536 -21.98 30.79 0.57
N VAL A 537 -21.61 32.06 0.60
CA VAL A 537 -21.63 32.91 1.81
C VAL A 537 -22.81 33.88 1.86
N ARG A 538 -23.71 33.79 0.86
CA ARG A 538 -24.83 34.70 0.74
C ARG A 538 -25.84 34.48 1.85
N GLU A 539 -26.13 35.52 2.62
CA GLU A 539 -27.18 35.53 3.62
C GLU A 539 -28.57 35.84 3.01
N LYS A 540 -29.61 35.34 3.68
CA LYS A 540 -30.97 35.73 3.35
C LYS A 540 -31.16 37.19 3.69
N LYS A 541 -31.51 38.04 2.70
CA LYS A 541 -31.90 39.45 2.99
C LYS A 541 -33.17 39.45 3.82
N LEU A 542 -33.09 40.06 4.99
CA LEU A 542 -34.26 40.32 5.81
C LEU A 542 -35.13 41.34 5.11
N THR A 543 -36.32 40.95 4.67
CA THR A 543 -37.33 41.89 4.14
C THR A 543 -38.32 42.20 5.27
N ASN A 544 -38.75 43.46 5.38
CA ASN A 544 -39.70 43.91 6.39
C ASN A 544 -41.12 43.34 6.23
N MET A 545 -41.38 42.55 5.19
CA MET A 545 -42.63 41.81 5.00
C MET A 545 -42.48 40.38 5.48
N ARG A 546 -43.03 40.05 6.63
CA ARG A 546 -43.25 38.67 7.08
C ARG A 546 -44.44 38.07 6.31
N SER A 547 -44.17 37.27 5.29
CA SER A 547 -45.16 36.35 4.78
C SER A 547 -45.19 35.10 5.70
N SER A 548 -46.36 34.57 6.00
CA SER A 548 -46.56 33.36 6.83
C SER A 548 -45.88 32.10 6.27
N THR A 549 -45.37 32.14 5.06
CA THR A 549 -44.62 31.08 4.39
C THR A 549 -43.11 31.23 4.48
N SER A 550 -42.58 32.27 5.18
CA SER A 550 -41.13 32.56 5.22
C SER A 550 -40.33 31.76 6.24
N ASP A 551 -40.99 31.00 7.13
CA ASP A 551 -40.38 30.21 8.19
C ASP A 551 -40.33 28.70 7.83
N ILE A 552 -40.26 28.33 6.55
CA ILE A 552 -40.02 26.97 6.15
C ILE A 552 -38.60 26.60 6.63
N ALA A 553 -38.53 25.62 7.50
CA ALA A 553 -37.26 25.07 7.96
C ALA A 553 -36.44 24.62 6.75
N VAL A 554 -35.27 25.21 6.55
CA VAL A 554 -34.36 24.86 5.47
C VAL A 554 -33.85 23.46 5.71
N ARG A 555 -34.32 22.49 4.93
CA ARG A 555 -33.82 21.12 5.00
C ARG A 555 -32.66 20.96 4.00
N LEU A 556 -31.45 20.83 4.53
CA LEU A 556 -30.27 20.52 3.73
C LEU A 556 -30.13 19.01 3.54
N VAL A 557 -29.78 18.60 2.33
CA VAL A 557 -29.29 17.26 2.07
C VAL A 557 -27.91 17.14 2.73
N PRO A 558 -27.57 16.01 3.38
CA PRO A 558 -26.23 15.81 3.91
C PRO A 558 -25.17 16.00 2.82
N PHE A 559 -24.15 16.78 3.12
CA PHE A 559 -23.02 16.97 2.20
C PHE A 559 -22.13 15.72 2.16
N ARG A 560 -21.47 15.49 1.04
CA ARG A 560 -20.52 14.40 0.88
C ARG A 560 -19.17 14.79 1.49
N ASN A 561 -18.76 14.09 2.53
CA ASN A 561 -17.43 14.26 3.11
C ASN A 561 -16.45 13.36 2.36
N LEU A 562 -15.52 13.97 1.62
CA LEU A 562 -14.51 13.24 0.84
C LEU A 562 -13.36 12.81 1.74
N ASN A 563 -12.98 11.54 1.67
CA ASN A 563 -11.72 11.08 2.21
C ASN A 563 -10.56 11.47 1.25
N LEU A 564 -9.31 11.20 1.64
CA LEU A 564 -8.14 11.62 0.87
C LEU A 564 -8.13 10.99 -0.54
N GLU A 565 -8.41 9.70 -0.64
CA GLU A 565 -8.45 8.97 -1.91
C GLU A 565 -9.54 9.56 -2.83
N GLN A 566 -10.75 9.73 -2.32
CA GLN A 566 -11.84 10.33 -3.08
C GLN A 566 -11.54 11.77 -3.52
N ALA A 567 -10.82 12.53 -2.68
CA ALA A 567 -10.39 13.88 -3.02
C ALA A 567 -9.36 13.88 -4.17
N ILE A 568 -8.39 12.96 -4.13
CA ILE A 568 -7.36 12.79 -5.16
C ILE A 568 -8.00 12.31 -6.48
N GLU A 569 -8.94 11.36 -6.40
CA GLU A 569 -9.68 10.87 -7.57
C GLU A 569 -10.55 11.95 -8.23
N PHE A 570 -11.11 12.86 -7.43
CA PHE A 570 -12.02 13.88 -7.92
C PHE A 570 -11.32 14.99 -8.69
N ILE A 571 -10.11 15.40 -8.31
CA ILE A 571 -9.45 16.60 -8.85
C ILE A 571 -9.10 16.46 -10.34
N ALA A 572 -9.30 17.56 -11.08
CA ALA A 572 -8.87 17.75 -12.46
C ALA A 572 -7.42 18.30 -12.54
N ASP A 573 -6.89 18.42 -13.75
CA ASP A 573 -5.50 18.87 -13.99
C ASP A 573 -5.23 20.30 -13.50
N ASP A 574 -6.28 21.14 -13.41
CA ASP A 574 -6.21 22.52 -12.92
C ASP A 574 -6.58 22.68 -11.44
N GLU A 575 -6.61 21.56 -10.70
CA GLU A 575 -7.03 21.51 -9.30
C GLU A 575 -5.95 20.94 -8.39
N PHE A 576 -6.08 21.21 -7.09
CA PHE A 576 -5.25 20.64 -6.02
C PHE A 576 -6.11 20.15 -4.86
N VAL A 577 -5.63 19.14 -4.15
CA VAL A 577 -6.09 18.81 -2.80
C VAL A 577 -5.18 19.51 -1.80
N GLU A 578 -5.73 20.39 -0.98
CA GLU A 578 -5.07 20.98 0.18
C GLU A 578 -5.22 20.00 1.34
N VAL A 579 -4.09 19.48 1.81
CA VAL A 579 -4.01 18.49 2.89
C VAL A 579 -3.44 19.16 4.13
N THR A 580 -4.20 19.13 5.21
CA THR A 580 -3.80 19.67 6.51
C THR A 580 -4.09 18.64 7.61
N PRO A 581 -3.50 18.76 8.80
CA PRO A 581 -3.76 17.82 9.89
C PRO A 581 -5.25 17.62 10.24
N LYS A 582 -6.07 18.67 10.06
CA LYS A 582 -7.48 18.65 10.47
C LYS A 582 -8.46 18.60 9.30
N SER A 583 -8.05 19.07 8.10
CA SER A 583 -8.97 19.31 6.99
C SER A 583 -8.40 18.82 5.66
N LEU A 584 -9.29 18.39 4.79
CA LEU A 584 -9.04 18.17 3.36
C LEU A 584 -9.90 19.17 2.60
N ARG A 585 -9.30 19.97 1.72
CA ARG A 585 -10.00 20.97 0.92
C ARG A 585 -9.58 20.84 -0.53
N LEU A 586 -10.53 20.93 -1.43
CA LEU A 586 -10.27 20.98 -2.86
C LEU A 586 -10.20 22.43 -3.32
N ARG A 587 -9.30 22.73 -4.25
CA ARG A 587 -9.18 24.10 -4.77
C ARG A 587 -8.71 24.11 -6.22
N LYS A 588 -9.03 25.19 -6.91
CA LYS A 588 -8.43 25.49 -8.21
C LYS A 588 -6.96 25.94 -8.04
N LYS A 589 -6.09 25.61 -9.01
CA LYS A 589 -4.71 26.13 -9.08
C LYS A 589 -4.71 27.64 -9.12
N VAL A 590 -5.55 28.23 -9.97
CA VAL A 590 -5.78 29.67 -10.05
C VAL A 590 -7.02 30.03 -9.24
N LEU A 591 -6.83 30.69 -8.10
CA LEU A 591 -7.94 31.01 -7.17
C LEU A 591 -8.93 32.00 -7.76
N GLN A 592 -8.44 33.06 -8.40
CA GLN A 592 -9.27 34.19 -8.88
C GLN A 592 -10.10 33.80 -10.10
N ALA A 593 -11.43 33.92 -10.00
CA ALA A 593 -12.38 33.60 -11.08
C ALA A 593 -12.09 34.35 -12.39
N ASN A 594 -11.73 35.63 -12.30
CA ASN A 594 -11.41 36.45 -13.49
C ASN A 594 -10.13 35.97 -14.22
N LYS A 595 -9.16 35.45 -13.48
CA LYS A 595 -7.92 34.90 -14.07
C LYS A 595 -8.17 33.55 -14.71
N ARG A 596 -8.99 32.69 -14.10
CA ARG A 596 -9.38 31.38 -14.68
C ARG A 596 -10.02 31.53 -16.06
N LYS A 597 -10.98 32.48 -16.18
CA LYS A 597 -11.65 32.76 -17.46
C LYS A 597 -10.69 33.24 -18.55
N ARG A 598 -9.68 34.05 -18.19
CA ARG A 598 -8.66 34.52 -19.16
C ARG A 598 -7.73 33.36 -19.59
N SER A 599 -7.34 32.49 -18.68
CA SER A 599 -6.50 31.34 -18.99
C SER A 599 -7.21 30.35 -19.92
N SER A 600 -8.49 30.04 -19.68
CA SER A 600 -9.27 29.17 -20.55
C SER A 600 -9.51 29.75 -21.95
N MET A 601 -9.68 31.08 -22.07
CA MET A 601 -9.78 31.76 -23.37
C MET A 601 -8.46 31.72 -24.14
N ALA A 602 -7.31 31.92 -23.47
CA ALA A 602 -5.99 31.84 -24.11
C ALA A 602 -5.66 30.44 -24.63
N MET A 603 -5.97 29.38 -23.86
CA MET A 603 -5.80 27.98 -24.31
C MET A 603 -6.69 27.68 -25.53
N ALA A 604 -7.94 28.12 -25.53
CA ALA A 604 -8.85 27.90 -26.66
C ALA A 604 -8.45 28.73 -27.93
N GLU A 605 -7.63 29.77 -27.80
CA GLU A 605 -7.04 30.51 -28.93
C GLU A 605 -5.77 29.85 -29.46
N GLU A 606 -4.98 29.14 -28.62
CA GLU A 606 -3.80 28.38 -29.02
C GLU A 606 -4.15 27.03 -29.70
N GLU A 607 -5.31 26.46 -29.42
CA GLU A 607 -5.82 25.23 -30.06
C GLU A 607 -6.51 25.49 -31.41
N ARG A 608 -6.74 26.72 -31.81
CA ARG A 608 -7.28 27.13 -33.12
C ARG A 608 -6.19 27.56 -34.12
#